data_576471bc2cdc1b063309291eb784048c
#
_entry.id   576471bc2cdc1b063309291eb784048c
#
_cell.length_a   1.000
_cell.length_b   1.000
_cell.length_c   1.000
_cell.angle_alpha   90.00
_cell.angle_beta   90.00
_cell.angle_gamma   90.00
#
_symmetry.space_group_name_H-M   'P 1'
#
loop_
_entity.id
_entity.type
_entity.pdbx_description
1 polymer ?
#
loop_
_entity_poly.entity_id
_entity_poly.type
_entity_poly.pdbx_seq_one_letter_code
_entity_poly.pdbx_strand_id
1 'polypeptide(L)'
;MNGDLGKTAITFGVFDLLHFGHFELFRRIRELVGESGKVYVMLQIDEMIAKYKPGCKSVYDFTTRQKMIETLRTVDKAIPYDVVGVEAVKDIGFDVLIVGPEHTNERFQRLFKWCAENGKEVVTLPRTEGISTTKLKEIIKDL
;
A
#
# COMPACT_ATOMS: atom_id res chain seq x y z
N MET A 1 19.82 14.69 6.57
CA MET A 1 18.46 15.18 6.35
C MET A 1 17.73 14.28 5.38
N ASN A 2 16.49 13.96 5.67
CA ASN A 2 15.69 13.13 4.80
C ASN A 2 15.14 13.99 3.64
N GLY A 3 15.56 13.67 2.39
CA GLY A 3 15.13 14.39 1.19
C GLY A 3 13.66 14.21 0.83
N ASP A 4 12.94 13.30 1.51
CA ASP A 4 11.54 13.01 1.22
C ASP A 4 10.55 13.77 2.10
N LEU A 5 11.04 14.59 3.05
CA LEU A 5 10.18 15.40 3.91
C LEU A 5 9.34 16.37 3.07
N GLY A 6 8.04 16.40 3.33
CA GLY A 6 7.09 17.26 2.62
C GLY A 6 6.59 16.67 1.30
N LYS A 7 7.05 15.48 0.92
CA LYS A 7 6.64 14.81 -0.32
C LYS A 7 5.38 13.98 -0.11
N THR A 8 4.79 13.54 -1.23
CA THR A 8 3.65 12.62 -1.23
C THR A 8 4.13 11.22 -1.55
N ALA A 9 3.87 10.28 -0.66
CA ALA A 9 4.18 8.87 -0.84
C ALA A 9 2.92 8.06 -1.12
N ILE A 10 3.03 7.04 -1.98
CA ILE A 10 1.96 6.09 -2.24
C ILE A 10 2.44 4.67 -1.97
N THR A 11 1.51 3.81 -1.57
CA THR A 11 1.77 2.38 -1.39
C THR A 11 0.53 1.60 -1.80
N PHE A 12 0.71 0.41 -2.39
CA PHE A 12 -0.38 -0.43 -2.91
C PHE A 12 -0.66 -1.59 -1.98
N GLY A 13 -1.92 -1.98 -1.87
CA GLY A 13 -2.27 -3.19 -1.17
C GLY A 13 -3.75 -3.45 -1.04
N VAL A 14 -4.09 -4.60 -0.49
CA VAL A 14 -5.46 -4.98 -0.15
C VAL A 14 -5.83 -4.49 1.25
N PHE A 15 -4.89 -4.61 2.19
CA PHE A 15 -5.03 -4.15 3.58
C PHE A 15 -6.34 -4.58 4.23
N ASP A 16 -6.64 -5.87 4.16
CA ASP A 16 -7.92 -6.41 4.63
C ASP A 16 -8.00 -6.46 6.16
N LEU A 17 -7.31 -7.42 6.77
CA LEU A 17 -7.25 -7.52 8.23
C LEU A 17 -6.04 -6.74 8.71
N LEU A 18 -6.25 -5.49 9.09
CA LEU A 18 -5.16 -4.64 9.56
C LEU A 18 -4.50 -5.23 10.79
N HIS A 19 -3.18 -5.20 10.80
CA HIS A 19 -2.37 -5.74 11.88
C HIS A 19 -1.13 -4.88 12.10
N PHE A 20 -0.33 -5.25 13.10
CA PHE A 20 0.84 -4.47 13.48
C PHE A 20 1.79 -4.20 12.30
N GLY A 21 1.96 -5.17 11.40
CA GLY A 21 2.81 -4.99 10.21
C GLY A 21 2.33 -3.85 9.31
N HIS A 22 1.02 -3.72 9.12
CA HIS A 22 0.44 -2.61 8.34
C HIS A 22 0.67 -1.27 9.05
N PHE A 23 0.44 -1.22 10.36
CA PHE A 23 0.62 0.01 11.13
C PHE A 23 2.08 0.45 11.12
N GLU A 24 3.02 -0.49 11.21
CA GLU A 24 4.45 -0.19 11.11
C GLU A 24 4.85 0.32 9.73
N LEU A 25 4.27 -0.26 8.67
CA LEU A 25 4.49 0.23 7.31
C LEU A 25 4.07 1.70 7.20
N PHE A 26 2.85 2.01 7.62
CA PHE A 26 2.32 3.37 7.53
C PHE A 26 3.10 4.34 8.42
N ARG A 27 3.53 3.91 9.58
CA ARG A 27 4.36 4.72 10.48
C ARG A 27 5.70 5.08 9.83
N ARG A 28 6.34 4.09 9.20
CA ARG A 28 7.62 4.31 8.49
C ARG A 28 7.45 5.25 7.31
N ILE A 29 6.36 5.11 6.56
CA ILE A 29 6.09 6.02 5.45
C ILE A 29 5.87 7.43 5.97
N ARG A 30 5.12 7.58 7.06
CA ARG A 30 4.91 8.90 7.70
C ARG A 30 6.20 9.53 8.15
N GLU A 31 7.11 8.76 8.73
CA GLU A 31 8.44 9.27 9.11
C GLU A 31 9.22 9.74 7.90
N LEU A 32 9.13 9.00 6.80
CA LEU A 32 9.84 9.33 5.57
C LEU A 32 9.40 10.69 5.00
N VAL A 33 8.10 10.94 4.96
CA VAL A 33 7.57 12.18 4.36
C VAL A 33 7.38 13.31 5.38
N GLY A 34 7.42 13.03 6.66
CA GLY A 34 7.23 14.01 7.72
C GLY A 34 5.78 14.44 7.88
N GLU A 35 5.53 15.34 8.84
CA GLU A 35 4.18 15.83 9.13
C GLU A 35 3.57 16.64 7.99
N SER A 36 4.41 17.37 7.24
CA SER A 36 3.97 18.17 6.10
C SER A 36 3.77 17.35 4.82
N GLY A 37 4.24 16.11 4.80
CA GLY A 37 4.06 15.22 3.66
C GLY A 37 2.69 14.56 3.65
N LYS A 38 2.43 13.80 2.58
CA LYS A 38 1.18 13.06 2.39
C LYS A 38 1.45 11.58 2.26
N VAL A 39 0.62 10.77 2.89
CA VAL A 39 0.64 9.31 2.78
C VAL A 39 -0.68 8.87 2.16
N TYR A 40 -0.62 8.40 0.92
CA TYR A 40 -1.79 7.88 0.21
C TYR A 40 -1.67 6.37 0.09
N VAL A 41 -2.71 5.67 0.50
CA VAL A 41 -2.78 4.22 0.39
C VAL A 41 -3.63 3.87 -0.82
N MET A 42 -3.01 3.19 -1.80
CA MET A 42 -3.73 2.67 -2.96
C MET A 42 -4.38 1.36 -2.54
N LEU A 43 -5.71 1.33 -2.54
CA LEU A 43 -6.49 0.23 -1.98
C LEU A 43 -7.25 -0.51 -3.07
N GLN A 44 -6.96 -1.81 -3.22
CA GLN A 44 -7.54 -2.59 -4.30
C GLN A 44 -9.04 -2.81 -4.12
N ILE A 45 -9.79 -2.65 -5.22
CA ILE A 45 -11.25 -2.87 -5.21
C ILE A 45 -11.59 -4.36 -5.12
N ASP A 46 -12.75 -4.68 -4.58
CA ASP A 46 -13.17 -6.05 -4.29
C ASP A 46 -13.18 -6.96 -5.53
N GLU A 47 -13.69 -6.47 -6.64
CA GLU A 47 -13.79 -7.25 -7.89
C GLU A 47 -12.43 -7.73 -8.38
N MET A 48 -11.41 -6.92 -8.20
CA MET A 48 -10.06 -7.24 -8.67
C MET A 48 -9.34 -8.21 -7.75
N ILE A 49 -9.65 -8.19 -6.46
CA ILE A 49 -9.12 -9.19 -5.52
C ILE A 49 -9.56 -10.58 -5.95
N ALA A 50 -10.87 -10.74 -6.22
CA ALA A 50 -11.43 -12.01 -6.64
C ALA A 50 -10.88 -12.46 -8.00
N LYS A 51 -10.64 -11.53 -8.91
CA LYS A 51 -10.15 -11.81 -10.26
C LYS A 51 -8.72 -12.32 -10.25
N TYR A 52 -7.83 -11.69 -9.49
CA TYR A 52 -6.40 -12.02 -9.50
C TYR A 52 -5.98 -13.06 -8.46
N LYS A 53 -6.86 -13.35 -7.52
CA LYS A 53 -6.66 -14.42 -6.53
C LYS A 53 -7.94 -15.26 -6.48
N PRO A 54 -8.17 -16.12 -7.50
CA PRO A 54 -9.38 -16.95 -7.54
C PRO A 54 -9.57 -17.73 -6.24
N GLY A 55 -10.79 -17.69 -5.71
CA GLY A 55 -11.09 -18.31 -4.42
C GLY A 55 -10.75 -17.46 -3.20
N CYS A 56 -10.07 -16.33 -3.40
CA CYS A 56 -9.78 -15.39 -2.31
C CYS A 56 -10.83 -14.30 -2.27
N LYS A 57 -11.25 -13.96 -1.06
CA LYS A 57 -12.22 -12.91 -0.81
C LYS A 57 -11.75 -12.12 0.41
N SER A 58 -11.80 -10.80 0.35
CA SER A 58 -11.49 -10.00 1.54
C SER A 58 -12.58 -10.20 2.59
N VAL A 59 -12.20 -10.14 3.87
CA VAL A 59 -13.14 -10.20 4.99
C VAL A 59 -13.99 -8.94 5.02
N TYR A 60 -13.34 -7.78 4.82
CA TYR A 60 -14.04 -6.49 4.76
C TYR A 60 -14.16 -6.02 3.31
N ASP A 61 -15.31 -5.44 2.97
CA ASP A 61 -15.48 -4.84 1.64
C ASP A 61 -14.63 -3.58 1.49
N PHE A 62 -14.55 -3.05 0.28
CA PHE A 62 -13.72 -1.88 -0.02
C PHE A 62 -14.08 -0.69 0.87
N THR A 63 -15.35 -0.36 0.99
CA THR A 63 -15.80 0.80 1.76
C THR A 63 -15.37 0.71 3.22
N THR A 64 -15.49 -0.48 3.82
CA THR A 64 -15.07 -0.72 5.20
C THR A 64 -13.56 -0.60 5.34
N ARG A 65 -12.81 -1.21 4.41
CA ARG A 65 -11.34 -1.12 4.42
C ARG A 65 -10.88 0.33 4.28
N GLN A 66 -11.51 1.08 3.39
CA GLN A 66 -11.19 2.50 3.17
C GLN A 66 -11.41 3.32 4.44
N LYS A 67 -12.57 3.15 5.06
CA LYS A 67 -12.89 3.88 6.30
C LYS A 67 -11.92 3.57 7.43
N MET A 68 -11.60 2.29 7.61
CA MET A 68 -10.66 1.88 8.65
C MET A 68 -9.28 2.52 8.44
N ILE A 69 -8.77 2.48 7.22
CA ILE A 69 -7.46 3.06 6.89
C ILE A 69 -7.47 4.57 7.08
N GLU A 70 -8.52 5.24 6.65
CA GLU A 70 -8.60 6.70 6.74
C GLU A 70 -8.78 7.23 8.16
N THR A 71 -9.06 6.37 9.15
CA THR A 71 -9.05 6.77 10.56
C THR A 71 -7.65 6.83 11.16
N LEU A 72 -6.65 6.26 10.48
CA LEU A 72 -5.29 6.22 11.00
C LEU A 72 -4.60 7.58 10.86
N ARG A 73 -3.93 8.02 11.92
CA ARG A 73 -3.18 9.28 11.92
C ARG A 73 -2.06 9.31 10.87
N THR A 74 -1.53 8.14 10.54
CA THR A 74 -0.41 8.02 9.62
C THR A 74 -0.81 8.15 8.16
N VAL A 75 -2.10 8.04 7.84
CA VAL A 75 -2.61 8.01 6.47
C VAL A 75 -3.48 9.24 6.22
N ASP A 76 -3.29 9.88 5.08
CA ASP A 76 -4.11 11.03 4.67
C ASP A 76 -5.29 10.61 3.82
N LYS A 77 -5.13 9.58 2.98
CA LYS A 77 -6.17 9.19 2.04
C LYS A 77 -5.99 7.75 1.58
N ALA A 78 -7.10 7.05 1.36
CA ALA A 78 -7.11 5.74 0.71
C ALA A 78 -7.80 5.88 -0.65
N ILE A 79 -7.10 5.50 -1.72
CA ILE A 79 -7.52 5.71 -3.11
C ILE A 79 -7.78 4.35 -3.76
N PRO A 80 -8.94 4.14 -4.39
CA PRO A 80 -9.24 2.87 -5.05
C PRO A 80 -8.35 2.65 -6.28
N TYR A 81 -7.95 1.40 -6.52
CA TYR A 81 -7.28 1.02 -7.75
C TYR A 81 -7.72 -0.38 -8.19
N ASP A 82 -7.62 -0.62 -9.48
CA ASP A 82 -7.91 -1.92 -10.09
C ASP A 82 -6.68 -2.80 -10.07
N VAL A 83 -5.67 -2.43 -10.85
CA VAL A 83 -4.42 -3.17 -10.96
C VAL A 83 -3.24 -2.22 -10.82
N VAL A 84 -2.12 -2.75 -10.35
CA VAL A 84 -0.88 -2.00 -10.24
C VAL A 84 -0.42 -1.60 -11.64
N GLY A 85 -0.12 -0.31 -11.82
CA GLY A 85 0.36 0.20 -13.09
C GLY A 85 0.25 1.71 -13.18
N VAL A 86 0.71 2.24 -14.31
CA VAL A 86 0.76 3.68 -14.58
C VAL A 86 -0.64 4.31 -14.56
N GLU A 87 -1.63 3.61 -15.11
CA GLU A 87 -3.00 4.13 -15.16
C GLU A 87 -3.58 4.42 -13.77
N ALA A 88 -3.19 3.63 -12.77
CA ALA A 88 -3.66 3.83 -11.40
C ALA A 88 -3.08 5.08 -10.75
N VAL A 89 -1.94 5.57 -11.20
CA VAL A 89 -1.17 6.60 -10.47
C VAL A 89 -0.82 7.84 -11.28
N LYS A 90 -0.96 7.81 -12.59
CA LYS A 90 -0.47 8.92 -13.46
C LYS A 90 -1.07 10.28 -13.14
N ASP A 91 -2.27 10.32 -12.61
CA ASP A 91 -2.97 11.56 -12.27
C ASP A 91 -2.88 11.91 -10.77
N ILE A 92 -2.16 11.10 -10.01
CA ILE A 92 -1.89 11.35 -8.59
C ILE A 92 -0.54 12.07 -8.50
N GLY A 93 -0.51 13.22 -7.90
CA GLY A 93 0.73 13.98 -7.77
C GLY A 93 1.65 13.44 -6.69
N PHE A 94 2.16 12.23 -6.87
CA PHE A 94 3.05 11.61 -5.89
C PHE A 94 4.52 11.79 -6.25
N ASP A 95 5.38 11.65 -5.25
CA ASP A 95 6.83 11.78 -5.37
C ASP A 95 7.54 10.46 -5.13
N VAL A 96 7.01 9.63 -4.24
CA VAL A 96 7.66 8.41 -3.75
C VAL A 96 6.68 7.24 -3.81
N LEU A 97 7.11 6.14 -4.44
CA LEU A 97 6.39 4.87 -4.41
C LEU A 97 7.05 3.96 -3.38
N ILE A 98 6.28 3.51 -2.40
CA ILE A 98 6.78 2.61 -1.35
C ILE A 98 6.33 1.19 -1.70
N VAL A 99 7.29 0.27 -1.70
CA VAL A 99 7.03 -1.14 -2.02
C VAL A 99 7.69 -2.06 -1.00
N GLY A 100 7.22 -3.31 -0.95
CA GLY A 100 7.87 -4.37 -0.19
C GLY A 100 8.81 -5.19 -1.08
N PRO A 101 9.66 -6.03 -0.49
CA PRO A 101 10.60 -6.85 -1.27
C PRO A 101 9.90 -7.89 -2.16
N GLU A 102 8.65 -8.22 -1.89
CA GLU A 102 7.85 -9.17 -2.68
C GLU A 102 7.26 -8.57 -3.96
N HIS A 103 7.31 -7.24 -4.11
CA HIS A 103 6.72 -6.54 -5.26
C HIS A 103 7.67 -6.60 -6.46
N THR A 104 7.80 -7.78 -7.05
CA THR A 104 8.77 -8.06 -8.13
C THR A 104 8.14 -8.46 -9.46
N ASN A 105 6.80 -8.58 -9.52
CA ASN A 105 6.13 -9.03 -10.73
C ASN A 105 6.24 -8.00 -11.87
N GLU A 106 5.83 -8.42 -13.06
CA GLU A 106 5.96 -7.61 -14.28
C GLU A 106 5.25 -6.26 -14.19
N ARG A 107 4.07 -6.21 -13.55
CA ARG A 107 3.33 -4.95 -13.39
C ARG A 107 4.12 -3.95 -12.56
N PHE A 108 4.73 -4.40 -11.47
CA PHE A 108 5.58 -3.53 -10.66
C PHE A 108 6.84 -3.10 -11.42
N GLN A 109 7.45 -4.01 -12.18
CA GLN A 109 8.66 -3.67 -12.95
C GLN A 109 8.37 -2.57 -13.98
N ARG A 110 7.23 -2.63 -14.66
CA ARG A 110 6.82 -1.58 -15.60
C ARG A 110 6.56 -0.26 -14.87
N LEU A 111 5.94 -0.31 -13.69
CA LEU A 111 5.70 0.88 -12.89
C LEU A 111 7.00 1.50 -12.41
N PHE A 112 7.97 0.69 -11.96
CA PHE A 112 9.28 1.18 -11.55
C PHE A 112 9.99 1.90 -12.69
N LYS A 113 9.93 1.35 -13.89
CA LYS A 113 10.52 1.97 -15.07
C LYS A 113 9.88 3.33 -15.33
N TRP A 114 8.56 3.40 -15.30
CA TRP A 114 7.84 4.66 -15.48
C TRP A 114 8.22 5.67 -14.39
N CYS A 115 8.34 5.25 -13.15
CA CYS A 115 8.76 6.11 -12.05
C CYS A 115 10.16 6.71 -12.32
N ALA A 116 11.10 5.88 -12.73
CA ALA A 116 12.45 6.34 -13.07
C ALA A 116 12.44 7.36 -14.19
N GLU A 117 11.61 7.14 -15.21
CA GLU A 117 11.50 8.03 -16.37
C GLU A 117 10.78 9.35 -16.05
N ASN A 118 10.02 9.39 -14.96
CA ASN A 118 9.20 10.54 -14.59
C ASN A 118 9.63 11.20 -13.27
N GLY A 119 10.84 10.94 -12.82
CA GLY A 119 11.40 11.58 -11.63
C GLY A 119 10.76 11.17 -10.31
N LYS A 120 10.12 10.00 -10.27
CA LYS A 120 9.53 9.46 -9.05
C LYS A 120 10.53 8.52 -8.39
N GLU A 121 10.66 8.62 -7.08
CA GLU A 121 11.53 7.73 -6.31
C GLU A 121 10.79 6.44 -5.96
N VAL A 122 11.51 5.31 -5.92
CA VAL A 122 10.97 4.04 -5.45
C VAL A 122 11.76 3.61 -4.23
N VAL A 123 11.09 3.40 -3.11
CA VAL A 123 11.71 3.01 -1.85
C VAL A 123 11.16 1.65 -1.43
N THR A 124 12.05 0.69 -1.19
CA THR A 124 11.67 -0.63 -0.69
C THR A 124 11.81 -0.64 0.82
N LEU A 125 10.73 -0.95 1.53
CA LEU A 125 10.77 -1.12 2.97
C LEU A 125 10.65 -2.61 3.31
N PRO A 126 11.45 -3.10 4.29
CA PRO A 126 11.35 -4.49 4.70
C PRO A 126 10.02 -4.77 5.40
N ARG A 127 9.55 -6.01 5.32
CA ARG A 127 8.35 -6.44 6.02
C ARG A 127 8.62 -6.55 7.50
N THR A 128 7.58 -6.32 8.32
CA THR A 128 7.63 -6.60 9.74
C THR A 128 7.57 -8.12 9.94
N GLU A 129 8.58 -8.68 10.59
CA GLU A 129 8.68 -10.11 10.81
C GLU A 129 7.59 -10.64 11.75
N GLY A 130 7.19 -11.89 11.52
CA GLY A 130 6.31 -12.62 12.41
C GLY A 130 4.83 -12.33 12.32
N ILE A 131 4.43 -11.40 11.45
CA ILE A 131 3.02 -11.04 11.31
C ILE A 131 2.63 -10.86 9.85
N SER A 132 1.47 -11.41 9.47
CA SER A 132 0.87 -11.23 8.14
C SER A 132 -0.62 -11.52 8.24
N THR A 133 -1.40 -11.05 7.28
CA THR A 133 -2.83 -11.36 7.22
C THR A 133 -3.05 -12.88 7.09
N THR A 134 -2.23 -13.56 6.29
CA THR A 134 -2.28 -15.03 6.16
C THR A 134 -2.07 -15.71 7.49
N LYS A 135 -1.05 -15.29 8.24
CA LYS A 135 -0.74 -15.85 9.55
C LYS A 135 -1.87 -15.61 10.55
N LEU A 136 -2.46 -14.43 10.55
CA LEU A 136 -3.61 -14.12 11.40
C LEU A 136 -4.80 -15.01 11.09
N LYS A 137 -5.10 -15.24 9.81
CA LYS A 137 -6.19 -16.13 9.40
C LYS A 137 -5.95 -17.55 9.87
N GLU A 138 -4.71 -18.04 9.82
CA GLU A 138 -4.33 -19.35 10.33
C GLU A 138 -4.55 -19.45 11.84
N ILE A 139 -4.10 -18.45 12.59
CA ILE A 139 -4.28 -18.42 14.06
C ILE A 139 -5.77 -18.44 14.41
N ILE A 140 -6.57 -17.60 13.76
CA ILE A 140 -8.01 -17.52 14.00
C ILE A 140 -8.70 -18.86 13.72
N LYS A 141 -8.26 -19.54 12.65
CA LYS A 141 -8.81 -20.84 12.26
C LYS A 141 -8.59 -21.91 13.32
N ASP A 142 -7.50 -21.81 14.08
CA ASP A 142 -7.15 -22.78 15.12
C ASP A 142 -7.77 -22.44 16.49
N LEU A 143 -8.44 -21.31 16.59
CA LEU A 143 -9.18 -20.97 17.80
C LEU A 143 -10.50 -21.74 17.86
#